data_7f173f4803604c7a7859002169430c7e
#
_entry.id   7f173f4803604c7a7859002169430c7e
#
_cell.length_a   1.000
_cell.length_b   1.000
_cell.length_c   1.000
_cell.angle_alpha   90.00
_cell.angle_beta   90.00
_cell.angle_gamma   90.00
#
_symmetry.space_group_name_H-M   'P 1'
#
loop_
_entity.id
_entity.type
_entity.pdbx_description
1 polymer ?
#
loop_
_entity_poly.entity_id
_entity_poly.type
_entity_poly.pdbx_seq_one_letter_code
_entity_poly.pdbx_strand_id
1 'polypeptide(L)'
;VPADKDNYTANLSACFTAYKNLVDAENSLEEGTAPSGFAVTGKVLALANTNGELASEKFTVIGCDVVINGETVATTGQDGTFTIPALANGTYTATLNYKYGYDRNITITVKDGNVDLGNLGMVVCNFNKDGYVNASDYAIYFAASNTKLGAAKYNASCDFNHDGYINATDYAVYYAFFNARLSNAIYG
;
A
#
# COMPACT_ATOMS: atom_id res chain seq x y z
N VAL A 1 -48.53 7.59 -27.26
CA VAL A 1 -47.68 7.81 -26.10
C VAL A 1 -48.20 7.03 -24.91
N PRO A 2 -47.74 5.82 -24.65
CA PRO A 2 -47.73 5.24 -23.31
C PRO A 2 -46.48 4.43 -22.94
N ALA A 3 -45.37 4.52 -23.65
CA ALA A 3 -44.16 3.74 -23.35
C ALA A 3 -43.30 4.32 -22.19
N ASP A 4 -43.70 5.47 -21.64
CA ASP A 4 -42.85 6.20 -20.66
C ASP A 4 -43.22 5.92 -19.19
N LYS A 5 -44.44 5.50 -18.92
CA LYS A 5 -44.91 5.27 -17.54
C LYS A 5 -44.31 4.02 -16.90
N ASP A 6 -44.21 2.95 -17.64
CA ASP A 6 -43.66 1.68 -17.12
C ASP A 6 -42.18 1.78 -16.84
N ASN A 7 -41.43 2.50 -17.68
CA ASN A 7 -40.00 2.76 -17.49
C ASN A 7 -39.75 3.72 -16.31
N TYR A 8 -40.61 4.70 -16.09
CA TYR A 8 -40.54 5.62 -14.97
C TYR A 8 -40.82 4.91 -13.63
N THR A 9 -41.84 4.04 -13.59
CA THR A 9 -42.16 3.24 -12.40
C THR A 9 -41.06 2.23 -12.06
N ALA A 10 -40.46 1.58 -13.05
CA ALA A 10 -39.33 0.66 -12.84
C ALA A 10 -38.08 1.38 -12.30
N ASN A 11 -37.76 2.56 -12.84
CA ASN A 11 -36.65 3.38 -12.37
C ASN A 11 -36.89 3.91 -10.95
N LEU A 12 -38.11 4.32 -10.62
CA LEU A 12 -38.44 4.75 -9.26
C LEU A 12 -38.33 3.60 -8.25
N SER A 13 -38.78 2.40 -8.62
CA SER A 13 -38.65 1.21 -7.77
C SER A 13 -37.18 0.82 -7.57
N ALA A 14 -36.34 0.89 -8.61
CA ALA A 14 -34.91 0.64 -8.51
C ALA A 14 -34.17 1.68 -7.60
N CYS A 15 -34.53 2.97 -7.74
CA CYS A 15 -34.00 4.02 -6.88
C CYS A 15 -34.44 3.84 -5.42
N PHE A 16 -35.68 3.46 -5.18
CA PHE A 16 -36.18 3.21 -3.82
C PHE A 16 -35.50 2.00 -3.18
N THR A 17 -35.27 0.93 -3.95
CA THR A 17 -34.56 -0.25 -3.48
C THR A 17 -33.09 0.09 -3.16
N ALA A 18 -32.41 0.87 -4.01
CA ALA A 18 -31.04 1.31 -3.76
C ALA A 18 -30.96 2.20 -2.51
N TYR A 19 -31.90 3.14 -2.34
CA TYR A 19 -31.99 3.98 -1.14
C TYR A 19 -32.21 3.15 0.13
N LYS A 20 -33.17 2.18 0.07
CA LYS A 20 -33.43 1.29 1.19
C LYS A 20 -32.18 0.47 1.57
N ASN A 21 -31.48 -0.09 0.59
CA ASN A 21 -30.25 -0.85 0.83
C ASN A 21 -29.15 0.03 1.46
N LEU A 22 -29.06 1.30 1.07
CA LEU A 22 -28.12 2.26 1.66
C LEU A 22 -28.46 2.55 3.12
N VAL A 23 -29.74 2.81 3.40
CA VAL A 23 -30.21 3.06 4.77
C VAL A 23 -30.05 1.82 5.66
N ASP A 24 -30.36 0.62 5.14
CA ASP A 24 -30.14 -0.64 5.87
C ASP A 24 -28.63 -0.88 6.13
N ALA A 25 -27.76 -0.51 5.20
CA ALA A 25 -26.31 -0.57 5.38
C ALA A 25 -25.81 0.46 6.41
N GLU A 26 -26.33 1.69 6.39
CA GLU A 26 -26.02 2.71 7.40
C GLU A 26 -26.49 2.29 8.80
N ASN A 27 -27.72 1.79 8.93
CA ASN A 27 -28.25 1.29 10.20
C ASN A 27 -27.45 0.07 10.72
N SER A 28 -26.96 -0.80 9.83
CA SER A 28 -26.10 -1.93 10.23
C SER A 28 -24.72 -1.47 10.68
N LEU A 29 -24.23 -0.33 10.18
CA LEU A 29 -23.00 0.32 10.66
C LEU A 29 -23.21 0.99 12.02
N GLU A 30 -24.39 1.55 12.30
CA GLU A 30 -24.71 2.16 13.60
C GLU A 30 -24.95 1.10 14.70
N GLU A 31 -25.44 -0.09 14.35
CA GLU A 31 -25.59 -1.22 15.29
C GLU A 31 -24.28 -2.03 15.47
N GLY A 32 -23.31 -1.82 14.59
CA GLY A 32 -21.97 -2.40 14.76
C GLY A 32 -21.30 -1.78 15.98
N THR A 33 -21.08 -2.55 17.04
CA THR A 33 -20.20 -2.15 18.14
C THR A 33 -18.90 -1.64 17.52
N ALA A 34 -18.53 -0.40 17.82
CA ALA A 34 -17.24 0.16 17.39
C ALA A 34 -16.16 -0.88 17.66
N PRO A 35 -15.28 -1.19 16.72
CA PRO A 35 -14.29 -2.22 16.90
C PRO A 35 -13.52 -1.93 18.18
N SER A 36 -13.60 -2.86 19.15
CA SER A 36 -12.95 -2.69 20.45
C SER A 36 -11.45 -2.91 20.26
N GLY A 37 -10.66 -1.84 20.37
CA GLY A 37 -9.22 -1.90 20.21
C GLY A 37 -8.60 -0.52 20.09
N PHE A 38 -7.32 -0.52 19.84
CA PHE A 38 -6.51 0.69 19.70
C PHE A 38 -6.04 0.86 18.26
N ALA A 39 -5.95 2.10 17.82
CA ALA A 39 -5.44 2.40 16.49
C ALA A 39 -3.93 2.13 16.42
N VAL A 40 -3.49 1.55 15.29
CA VAL A 40 -2.08 1.39 14.97
C VAL A 40 -1.79 2.14 13.67
N THR A 41 -0.84 3.07 13.74
CA THR A 41 -0.43 3.89 12.60
C THR A 41 1.03 3.63 12.23
N GLY A 42 1.38 3.95 11.00
CA GLY A 42 2.75 3.90 10.53
C GLY A 42 2.87 4.51 9.14
N LYS A 43 4.11 4.71 8.69
CA LYS A 43 4.43 5.22 7.36
C LYS A 43 5.49 4.33 6.72
N VAL A 44 5.26 3.94 5.46
CA VAL A 44 6.20 3.09 4.72
C VAL A 44 6.96 3.94 3.70
N LEU A 45 8.29 3.91 3.80
CA LEU A 45 9.23 4.59 2.92
C LEU A 45 10.13 3.58 2.22
N ALA A 46 10.61 3.91 1.03
CA ALA A 46 11.65 3.13 0.40
C ALA A 46 12.93 3.15 1.25
N LEU A 47 13.69 2.07 1.23
CA LEU A 47 15.06 2.06 1.76
C LEU A 47 16.02 2.74 0.77
N ALA A 48 17.02 3.43 1.31
CA ALA A 48 18.09 4.05 0.54
C ALA A 48 19.26 3.10 0.24
N ASN A 49 19.42 2.03 1.04
CA ASN A 49 20.50 1.08 0.86
C ASN A 49 20.23 -0.26 1.59
N THR A 50 21.17 -1.20 1.46
CA THR A 50 21.09 -2.53 2.07
C THR A 50 21.40 -2.54 3.58
N ASN A 51 21.75 -1.41 4.19
CA ASN A 51 21.98 -1.27 5.63
C ASN A 51 20.74 -0.88 6.41
N GLY A 52 19.56 -0.82 5.76
CA GLY A 52 18.30 -0.48 6.39
C GLY A 52 18.04 1.02 6.52
N GLU A 53 18.88 1.88 5.94
CA GLU A 53 18.65 3.33 5.97
C GLU A 53 17.44 3.71 5.12
N LEU A 54 16.60 4.61 5.64
CA LEU A 54 15.45 5.13 4.92
C LEU A 54 15.88 6.13 3.84
N ALA A 55 15.22 6.07 2.70
CA ALA A 55 15.27 7.15 1.73
C ALA A 55 14.57 8.39 2.28
N SER A 56 14.66 9.53 1.58
CA SER A 56 13.98 10.74 2.02
C SER A 56 12.46 10.56 2.02
N GLU A 57 11.76 11.42 2.75
CA GLU A 57 10.29 11.43 2.89
C GLU A 57 9.51 11.49 1.56
N LYS A 58 10.18 11.77 0.45
CA LYS A 58 9.60 11.77 -0.90
C LYS A 58 9.38 10.37 -1.46
N PHE A 59 10.10 9.37 -0.94
CA PHE A 59 10.05 7.99 -1.44
C PHE A 59 9.05 7.16 -0.65
N THR A 60 7.80 7.59 -0.66
CA THR A 60 6.70 6.87 0.00
C THR A 60 6.34 5.59 -0.75
N VAL A 61 5.95 4.54 -0.02
CA VAL A 61 5.48 3.29 -0.63
C VAL A 61 3.96 3.28 -0.63
N ILE A 62 3.37 3.46 -1.79
CA ILE A 62 1.92 3.53 -2.01
C ILE A 62 1.38 2.15 -2.34
N GLY A 63 0.26 1.75 -1.74
CA GLY A 63 -0.38 0.46 -2.00
C GLY A 63 0.39 -0.73 -1.42
N CYS A 64 1.11 -0.52 -0.31
CA CYS A 64 1.68 -1.60 0.48
C CYS A 64 0.62 -2.11 1.45
N ASP A 65 0.32 -3.40 1.38
CA ASP A 65 -0.63 -4.04 2.28
C ASP A 65 0.03 -4.39 3.62
N VAL A 66 -0.70 -4.13 4.70
CA VAL A 66 -0.37 -4.59 6.05
C VAL A 66 -1.20 -5.83 6.31
N VAL A 67 -0.56 -6.97 6.40
CA VAL A 67 -1.21 -8.28 6.50
C VAL A 67 -0.99 -8.88 7.89
N ILE A 68 -2.06 -9.23 8.59
CA ILE A 68 -2.03 -9.96 9.87
C ILE A 68 -2.84 -11.24 9.72
N ASN A 69 -2.29 -12.38 10.08
CA ASN A 69 -2.93 -13.71 9.98
C ASN A 69 -3.46 -14.03 8.58
N GLY A 70 -2.81 -13.51 7.54
CA GLY A 70 -3.20 -13.72 6.13
C GLY A 70 -4.29 -12.78 5.62
N GLU A 71 -4.79 -11.85 6.45
CA GLU A 71 -5.79 -10.85 6.06
C GLU A 71 -5.14 -9.48 5.93
N THR A 72 -5.49 -8.72 4.87
CA THR A 72 -5.08 -7.33 4.72
C THR A 72 -5.92 -6.46 5.66
N VAL A 73 -5.27 -5.90 6.69
CA VAL A 73 -5.92 -5.07 7.72
C VAL A 73 -5.78 -3.57 7.44
N ALA A 74 -4.84 -3.18 6.59
CA ALA A 74 -4.66 -1.81 6.12
C ALA A 74 -3.83 -1.81 4.83
N THR A 75 -3.88 -0.70 4.08
CA THR A 75 -3.05 -0.47 2.88
C THR A 75 -2.54 0.97 2.92
N THR A 76 -1.29 1.20 2.53
CA THR A 76 -0.70 2.54 2.55
C THR A 76 -1.32 3.46 1.51
N GLY A 77 -1.62 4.69 1.91
CA GLY A 77 -2.14 5.76 1.07
C GLY A 77 -1.05 6.45 0.23
N GLN A 78 -1.43 7.57 -0.41
CA GLN A 78 -0.56 8.35 -1.31
C GLN A 78 0.67 8.94 -0.61
N ASP A 79 0.58 9.19 0.68
CA ASP A 79 1.66 9.70 1.53
C ASP A 79 2.46 8.59 2.22
N GLY A 80 2.19 7.32 1.87
CA GLY A 80 2.80 6.14 2.46
C GLY A 80 2.30 5.79 3.85
N THR A 81 1.32 6.52 4.41
CA THR A 81 0.76 6.22 5.73
C THR A 81 -0.29 5.13 5.67
N PHE A 82 -0.44 4.40 6.77
CA PHE A 82 -1.54 3.46 6.99
C PHE A 82 -2.10 3.59 8.40
N THR A 83 -3.35 3.15 8.57
CA THR A 83 -4.01 3.06 9.87
C THR A 83 -4.78 1.74 9.96
N ILE A 84 -4.50 0.95 10.98
CA ILE A 84 -5.33 -0.15 11.44
C ILE A 84 -6.26 0.44 12.50
N PRO A 85 -7.58 0.55 12.26
CA PRO A 85 -8.46 1.37 13.11
C PRO A 85 -8.66 0.80 14.52
N ALA A 86 -8.62 -0.51 14.66
CA ALA A 86 -8.80 -1.16 15.96
C ALA A 86 -8.08 -2.52 16.00
N LEU A 87 -7.11 -2.62 16.89
CA LEU A 87 -6.41 -3.86 17.19
C LEU A 87 -6.45 -4.09 18.70
N ALA A 88 -6.90 -5.26 19.14
CA ALA A 88 -7.00 -5.57 20.56
C ALA A 88 -5.60 -5.61 21.22
N ASN A 89 -5.55 -5.55 22.56
CA ASN A 89 -4.30 -5.78 23.29
C ASN A 89 -3.68 -7.11 22.91
N GLY A 90 -2.39 -7.10 22.58
CA GLY A 90 -1.67 -8.30 22.16
C GLY A 90 -0.39 -7.97 21.40
N THR A 91 0.32 -9.02 21.01
CA THR A 91 1.49 -8.93 20.14
C THR A 91 1.18 -9.66 18.85
N TYR A 92 1.39 -8.99 17.73
CA TYR A 92 1.05 -9.44 16.40
C TYR A 92 2.29 -9.44 15.50
N THR A 93 2.41 -10.44 14.65
CA THR A 93 3.32 -10.38 13.52
C THR A 93 2.53 -9.89 12.32
N ALA A 94 2.91 -8.74 11.78
CA ALA A 94 2.35 -8.22 10.54
C ALA A 94 3.38 -8.31 9.43
N THR A 95 2.92 -8.58 8.21
CA THR A 95 3.74 -8.55 7.00
C THR A 95 3.38 -7.32 6.19
N LEU A 96 4.36 -6.46 5.91
CA LEU A 96 4.24 -5.43 4.89
C LEU A 96 4.48 -6.10 3.53
N ASN A 97 3.44 -6.14 2.71
CA ASN A 97 3.46 -6.77 1.39
C ASN A 97 3.31 -5.71 0.31
N TYR A 98 4.38 -5.43 -0.41
CA TYR A 98 4.37 -4.53 -1.55
C TYR A 98 4.58 -5.28 -2.84
N LYS A 99 3.73 -5.03 -3.83
CA LYS A 99 3.71 -5.77 -5.10
C LYS A 99 5.07 -5.82 -5.82
N TYR A 100 5.88 -4.77 -5.70
CA TYR A 100 7.17 -4.64 -6.38
C TYR A 100 8.36 -4.62 -5.41
N GLY A 101 8.16 -5.13 -4.20
CA GLY A 101 9.14 -5.11 -3.14
C GLY A 101 9.44 -6.49 -2.56
N TYR A 102 10.26 -6.49 -1.54
CA TYR A 102 10.53 -7.67 -0.73
C TYR A 102 9.77 -7.56 0.59
N ASP A 103 8.96 -8.55 0.90
CA ASP A 103 8.07 -8.55 2.07
C ASP A 103 8.85 -8.37 3.36
N ARG A 104 8.32 -7.51 4.25
CA ARG A 104 8.91 -7.21 5.55
C ARG A 104 8.00 -7.66 6.67
N ASN A 105 8.54 -8.45 7.60
CA ASN A 105 7.83 -8.78 8.84
C ASN A 105 8.13 -7.72 9.91
N ILE A 106 7.09 -7.28 10.60
CA ILE A 106 7.15 -6.35 11.72
C ILE A 106 6.40 -6.92 12.92
N THR A 107 6.81 -6.54 14.11
CA THR A 107 6.09 -6.88 15.34
C THR A 107 5.32 -5.67 15.82
N ILE A 108 4.02 -5.84 16.06
CA ILE A 108 3.13 -4.81 16.60
C ILE A 108 2.72 -5.26 18.01
N THR A 109 3.03 -4.46 19.03
CA THR A 109 2.59 -4.70 20.39
C THR A 109 1.62 -3.63 20.83
N VAL A 110 0.37 -4.01 21.04
CA VAL A 110 -0.70 -3.14 21.54
C VAL A 110 -0.89 -3.39 23.03
N LYS A 111 -0.78 -2.33 23.83
CA LYS A 111 -0.95 -2.39 25.29
C LYS A 111 -1.66 -1.11 25.77
N ASP A 112 -2.95 -1.22 25.98
CA ASP A 112 -3.80 -0.19 26.59
C ASP A 112 -3.72 1.21 25.96
N GLY A 113 -3.38 1.30 24.65
CA GLY A 113 -3.26 2.58 23.94
C GLY A 113 -2.95 2.43 22.45
N ASN A 114 -3.13 3.53 21.73
CA ASN A 114 -2.76 3.61 20.32
C ASN A 114 -1.26 3.45 20.13
N VAL A 115 -0.86 2.87 19.01
CA VAL A 115 0.54 2.60 18.66
C VAL A 115 0.91 3.38 17.40
N ASP A 116 2.01 4.12 17.44
CA ASP A 116 2.65 4.68 16.27
C ASP A 116 3.95 3.91 16.00
N LEU A 117 4.02 3.26 14.85
CA LEU A 117 5.19 2.49 14.41
C LEU A 117 6.26 3.37 13.76
N GLY A 118 5.95 4.66 13.55
CA GLY A 118 6.85 5.60 12.87
C GLY A 118 7.12 5.21 11.41
N ASN A 119 8.33 5.51 10.94
CA ASN A 119 8.75 5.23 9.58
C ASN A 119 9.31 3.80 9.45
N LEU A 120 8.76 3.04 8.51
CA LEU A 120 9.13 1.66 8.21
C LEU A 120 9.75 1.58 6.81
N GLY A 121 10.97 1.05 6.71
CA GLY A 121 11.66 0.90 5.43
C GLY A 121 11.16 -0.30 4.62
N MET A 122 11.12 -0.17 3.28
CA MET A 122 10.75 -1.23 2.35
C MET A 122 11.68 -1.24 1.13
N VAL A 123 12.11 -2.41 0.68
CA VAL A 123 12.74 -2.55 -0.64
C VAL A 123 11.66 -2.50 -1.71
N VAL A 124 11.82 -1.62 -2.71
CA VAL A 124 10.77 -1.32 -3.71
C VAL A 124 11.11 -1.73 -5.14
N CYS A 125 12.25 -2.33 -5.39
CA CYS A 125 12.78 -2.59 -6.74
C CYS A 125 12.97 -4.08 -7.07
N ASN A 126 12.30 -4.99 -6.35
CA ASN A 126 12.23 -6.42 -6.66
C ASN A 126 10.91 -6.68 -7.43
N PHE A 127 10.92 -6.37 -8.72
CA PHE A 127 9.69 -6.34 -9.54
C PHE A 127 9.11 -7.74 -9.81
N ASN A 128 9.95 -8.76 -9.84
CA ASN A 128 9.54 -10.15 -10.09
C ASN A 128 9.36 -10.98 -8.80
N LYS A 129 9.67 -10.39 -7.62
CA LYS A 129 9.57 -11.02 -6.29
C LYS A 129 10.39 -12.31 -6.13
N ASP A 130 11.50 -12.46 -6.85
CA ASP A 130 12.36 -13.65 -6.76
C ASP A 130 13.37 -13.61 -5.59
N GLY A 131 13.37 -12.52 -4.80
CA GLY A 131 14.26 -12.33 -3.66
C GLY A 131 15.64 -11.79 -4.05
N TYR A 132 15.82 -11.34 -5.27
CA TYR A 132 17.03 -10.68 -5.75
C TYR A 132 16.67 -9.39 -6.47
N VAL A 133 17.56 -8.39 -6.39
CA VAL A 133 17.50 -7.22 -7.26
C VAL A 133 18.61 -7.37 -8.27
N ASN A 134 18.28 -7.69 -9.51
CA ASN A 134 19.27 -8.10 -10.51
C ASN A 134 18.90 -7.59 -11.93
N ALA A 135 19.51 -8.18 -12.96
CA ALA A 135 19.31 -7.78 -14.34
C ALA A 135 17.84 -7.91 -14.82
N SER A 136 17.06 -8.84 -14.25
CA SER A 136 15.63 -9.00 -14.60
C SER A 136 14.82 -7.80 -14.15
N ASP A 137 15.08 -7.29 -12.92
CA ASP A 137 14.45 -6.08 -12.39
C ASP A 137 14.93 -4.84 -13.16
N TYR A 138 16.24 -4.81 -13.49
CA TYR A 138 16.80 -3.73 -14.29
C TYR A 138 16.12 -3.61 -15.65
N ALA A 139 15.81 -4.71 -16.30
CA ALA A 139 15.12 -4.68 -17.60
C ALA A 139 13.77 -3.97 -17.51
N ILE A 140 13.02 -4.17 -16.42
CA ILE A 140 11.73 -3.49 -16.17
C ILE A 140 11.96 -1.99 -15.94
N TYR A 141 12.90 -1.64 -15.05
CA TYR A 141 13.26 -0.25 -14.81
C TYR A 141 13.75 0.45 -16.09
N PHE A 142 14.70 -0.17 -16.80
CA PHE A 142 15.33 0.40 -18.00
C PHE A 142 14.31 0.66 -19.12
N ALA A 143 13.33 -0.22 -19.31
CA ALA A 143 12.28 -0.05 -20.29
C ALA A 143 11.44 1.23 -20.06
N ALA A 144 11.32 1.66 -18.80
CA ALA A 144 10.60 2.85 -18.38
C ALA A 144 11.49 4.08 -18.17
N SER A 145 12.82 3.92 -18.15
CA SER A 145 13.77 4.99 -17.82
C SER A 145 13.70 6.16 -18.79
N ASN A 146 14.06 7.36 -18.32
CA ASN A 146 14.00 8.62 -19.06
C ASN A 146 12.61 8.93 -19.65
N THR A 147 11.56 8.57 -18.94
CA THR A 147 10.18 8.86 -19.30
C THR A 147 9.49 9.77 -18.29
N LYS A 148 8.38 10.33 -18.68
CA LYS A 148 7.52 11.15 -17.83
C LYS A 148 6.09 10.63 -17.84
N LEU A 149 5.33 11.01 -16.84
CA LEU A 149 3.91 10.71 -16.71
C LEU A 149 3.16 11.07 -18.01
N GLY A 150 2.35 10.14 -18.50
CA GLY A 150 1.62 10.23 -19.78
C GLY A 150 2.38 9.72 -20.99
N ALA A 151 3.68 9.41 -20.90
CA ALA A 151 4.40 8.74 -21.98
C ALA A 151 4.04 7.24 -22.04
N ALA A 152 4.01 6.67 -23.26
CA ALA A 152 3.60 5.27 -23.49
C ALA A 152 4.45 4.24 -22.73
N LYS A 153 5.71 4.57 -22.44
CA LYS A 153 6.62 3.68 -21.69
C LYS A 153 6.72 4.00 -20.19
N TYR A 154 6.02 5.05 -19.73
CA TYR A 154 6.02 5.37 -18.31
C TYR A 154 5.44 4.21 -17.48
N ASN A 155 6.16 3.80 -16.45
CA ASN A 155 5.73 2.78 -15.52
C ASN A 155 5.77 3.36 -14.09
N ALA A 156 4.62 3.65 -13.51
CA ALA A 156 4.53 4.26 -12.19
C ALA A 156 5.24 3.48 -11.08
N SER A 157 5.46 2.17 -11.25
CA SER A 157 6.20 1.36 -10.28
C SER A 157 7.70 1.65 -10.26
N CYS A 158 8.23 2.36 -11.26
CA CYS A 158 9.62 2.77 -11.36
C CYS A 158 9.86 4.24 -10.97
N ASP A 159 8.79 5.01 -10.77
CA ASP A 159 8.81 6.38 -10.24
C ASP A 159 8.70 6.32 -8.71
N PHE A 160 9.83 6.11 -8.06
CA PHE A 160 9.86 5.83 -6.62
C PHE A 160 9.61 7.06 -5.74
N ASN A 161 9.85 8.27 -6.26
CA ASN A 161 9.59 9.53 -5.57
C ASN A 161 8.28 10.21 -5.98
N HIS A 162 7.54 9.60 -6.92
CA HIS A 162 6.24 10.06 -7.42
C HIS A 162 6.23 11.47 -7.99
N ASP A 163 7.37 11.93 -8.57
CA ASP A 163 7.49 13.27 -9.17
C ASP A 163 6.99 13.34 -10.63
N GLY A 164 6.56 12.20 -11.17
CA GLY A 164 6.08 12.06 -12.54
C GLY A 164 7.19 11.85 -13.57
N TYR A 165 8.43 11.65 -13.15
CA TYR A 165 9.57 11.37 -14.02
C TYR A 165 10.29 10.13 -13.53
N ILE A 166 10.70 9.26 -14.46
CA ILE A 166 11.57 8.12 -14.16
C ILE A 166 12.98 8.49 -14.63
N ASN A 167 13.83 8.85 -13.70
CA ASN A 167 15.12 9.48 -13.98
C ASN A 167 16.25 8.97 -13.05
N ALA A 168 17.36 9.72 -12.98
CA ALA A 168 18.51 9.34 -12.16
C ALA A 168 18.22 9.28 -10.66
N THR A 169 17.18 9.99 -10.17
CA THR A 169 16.79 9.98 -8.76
C THR A 169 16.20 8.62 -8.39
N ASP A 170 15.35 8.07 -9.27
CA ASP A 170 14.79 6.73 -9.09
C ASP A 170 15.83 5.64 -9.32
N TYR A 171 16.72 5.85 -10.29
CA TYR A 171 17.81 4.95 -10.55
C TYR A 171 18.72 4.76 -9.32
N ALA A 172 18.94 5.81 -8.55
CA ALA A 172 19.76 5.72 -7.34
C ALA A 172 19.17 4.74 -6.31
N VAL A 173 17.84 4.71 -6.14
CA VAL A 173 17.15 3.76 -5.27
C VAL A 173 17.29 2.34 -5.80
N TYR A 174 17.09 2.13 -7.12
CA TYR A 174 17.29 0.81 -7.73
C TYR A 174 18.75 0.33 -7.57
N TYR A 175 19.70 1.19 -7.91
CA TYR A 175 21.13 0.84 -7.94
C TYR A 175 21.68 0.49 -6.55
N ALA A 176 21.13 1.07 -5.50
CA ALA A 176 21.53 0.77 -4.13
C ALA A 176 21.32 -0.70 -3.74
N PHE A 177 20.42 -1.40 -4.44
CA PHE A 177 20.14 -2.83 -4.21
C PHE A 177 20.64 -3.73 -5.35
N PHE A 178 21.24 -3.17 -6.38
CA PHE A 178 21.68 -3.97 -7.54
C PHE A 178 22.65 -5.09 -7.12
N ASN A 179 22.37 -6.32 -7.57
CA ASN A 179 23.01 -7.56 -7.17
C ASN A 179 22.81 -7.96 -5.69
N ALA A 180 21.87 -7.33 -4.99
CA ALA A 180 21.54 -7.73 -3.62
C ALA A 180 20.66 -8.98 -3.61
N ARG A 181 20.99 -9.93 -2.75
CA ARG A 181 20.07 -10.96 -2.27
C ARG A 181 19.28 -10.39 -1.11
N LEU A 182 17.97 -10.42 -1.24
CA LEU A 182 17.08 -9.86 -0.24
C LEU A 182 16.77 -10.88 0.87
N SER A 183 16.73 -10.39 2.09
CA SER A 183 16.31 -11.14 3.27
C SER A 183 15.76 -10.17 4.32
N ASN A 184 15.04 -10.67 5.31
CA ASN A 184 14.54 -9.81 6.40
C ASN A 184 15.66 -9.12 7.22
N ALA A 185 16.91 -9.61 7.13
CA ALA A 185 18.07 -8.96 7.76
C ALA A 185 18.37 -7.55 7.22
N ILE A 186 17.87 -7.19 6.01
CA ILE A 186 17.99 -5.84 5.44
C ILE A 186 17.18 -4.82 6.25
N TYR A 187 16.18 -5.27 6.96
CA TYR A 187 15.28 -4.41 7.72
C TYR A 187 15.72 -4.16 9.19
N GLY A 188 16.83 -4.77 9.62
CA GLY A 188 17.37 -4.66 10.98
C GLY A 188 16.82 -5.71 11.93
#